data_68b0564a78f92519f1746288efe00bfb
#
_entry.id   68b0564a78f92519f1746288efe00bfb
#
_cell.length_a   1.000
_cell.length_b   1.000
_cell.length_c   1.000
_cell.angle_alpha   90.00
_cell.angle_beta   90.00
_cell.angle_gamma   90.00
#
_symmetry.space_group_name_H-M   'P 1'
#
loop_
_entity.id
_entity.type
_entity.pdbx_description
1 polymer ?
#
loop_
_entity_poly.entity_id
_entity_poly.type
_entity_poly.pdbx_seq_one_letter_code
_entity_poly.pdbx_strand_id
1 'polypeptide(L)'
;LISLLHVSDLHFGPPHHPEVARALHAFAHRLQADCIVASGDFTQRATEEQFAEARAFLNTLPSVPLIVTPGNHDVPLMRIAERVLDPYRYYRKHILPELDTVTDIPGARIVAINSTAPLKATVNGRIHQWQIDFAREAFQGIADETYRIVVAHHNFAPPPDWEGADAMPQARRALDAFTAMRVDLILGGHLHRAYIGNSLDVYAGADREHGIVIAQSGTTTSRRGRAREREKNSLNVLKLDDKHIRITHYMYFDDAGDFLPTSRHLFYRRGRPPLDDEGEVTKALWMDDRKEVRDAAV
;
A
#
# COMPACT_ATOMS: atom_id res chain seq x y z
N LEU A 1 11.21 5.48 15.29
CA LEU A 1 9.89 4.96 14.96
C LEU A 1 9.36 5.72 13.75
N ILE A 2 8.92 5.01 12.71
CA ILE A 2 8.31 5.59 11.49
C ILE A 2 6.85 5.17 11.48
N SER A 3 5.94 6.10 11.21
CA SER A 3 4.49 5.84 11.11
C SER A 3 4.01 6.11 9.69
N LEU A 4 3.38 5.12 9.05
CA LEU A 4 2.84 5.23 7.70
C LEU A 4 1.33 5.01 7.71
N LEU A 5 0.59 5.86 7.01
CA LEU A 5 -0.81 5.61 6.66
C LEU A 5 -0.84 4.99 5.25
N HIS A 6 -1.38 3.79 5.12
CA HIS A 6 -1.50 3.09 3.84
C HIS A 6 -2.97 2.94 3.44
N VAL A 7 -3.32 3.58 2.34
CA VAL A 7 -4.65 3.58 1.72
C VAL A 7 -4.54 3.09 0.28
N SER A 8 -5.63 2.56 -0.27
CA SER A 8 -5.69 2.10 -1.67
C SER A 8 -7.13 2.12 -2.19
N ASP A 9 -7.27 2.02 -3.49
CA ASP A 9 -8.56 1.74 -4.14
C ASP A 9 -9.64 2.76 -3.73
N LEU A 10 -9.31 4.05 -3.88
CA LEU A 10 -10.19 5.17 -3.52
C LEU A 10 -11.40 5.26 -4.44
N HIS A 11 -11.22 4.95 -5.74
CA HIS A 11 -12.24 4.86 -6.78
C HIS A 11 -13.18 6.05 -6.84
N PHE A 12 -12.67 7.27 -6.97
CA PHE A 12 -13.50 8.43 -7.24
C PHE A 12 -14.39 8.24 -8.46
N GLY A 13 -15.65 8.66 -8.36
CA GLY A 13 -16.74 8.31 -9.27
C GLY A 13 -17.71 7.30 -8.63
N PRO A 14 -18.75 6.82 -9.36
CA PRO A 14 -19.61 5.76 -8.81
C PRO A 14 -18.84 4.44 -8.67
N PRO A 15 -18.45 3.93 -7.58
CA PRO A 15 -19.05 3.70 -6.27
C PRO A 15 -18.31 4.38 -5.08
N HIS A 16 -17.74 5.54 -5.26
CA HIS A 16 -17.09 6.28 -4.16
C HIS A 16 -18.06 6.53 -3.00
N HIS A 17 -17.55 6.51 -1.78
CA HIS A 17 -18.32 6.70 -0.55
C HIS A 17 -17.88 7.98 0.18
N PRO A 18 -18.55 9.13 -0.03
CA PRO A 18 -18.10 10.42 0.50
C PRO A 18 -18.03 10.48 2.03
N GLU A 19 -18.89 9.72 2.74
CA GLU A 19 -18.86 9.68 4.21
C GLU A 19 -17.60 9.01 4.73
N VAL A 20 -17.21 7.89 4.12
CA VAL A 20 -15.99 7.20 4.46
C VAL A 20 -14.76 8.04 4.10
N ALA A 21 -14.82 8.81 3.01
CA ALA A 21 -13.74 9.74 2.66
C ALA A 21 -13.59 10.85 3.71
N ARG A 22 -14.70 11.36 4.27
CA ARG A 22 -14.66 12.33 5.41
C ARG A 22 -14.06 11.69 6.66
N ALA A 23 -14.42 10.44 6.97
CA ALA A 23 -13.85 9.72 8.09
C ALA A 23 -12.34 9.47 7.89
N LEU A 24 -11.91 9.08 6.66
CA LEU A 24 -10.49 8.95 6.32
C LEU A 24 -9.73 10.27 6.53
N HIS A 25 -10.29 11.40 6.07
CA HIS A 25 -9.69 12.71 6.30
C HIS A 25 -9.47 12.98 7.80
N ALA A 26 -10.54 12.81 8.62
CA ALA A 26 -10.43 13.00 10.06
C ALA A 26 -9.42 12.02 10.70
N PHE A 27 -9.44 10.76 10.30
CA PHE A 27 -8.52 9.75 10.78
C PHE A 27 -7.05 10.11 10.45
N ALA A 28 -6.77 10.51 9.21
CA ALA A 28 -5.42 10.87 8.77
C ALA A 28 -4.84 12.04 9.59
N HIS A 29 -5.66 13.05 9.88
CA HIS A 29 -5.25 14.20 10.71
C HIS A 29 -4.99 13.82 12.17
N ARG A 30 -5.77 12.87 12.74
CA ARG A 30 -5.53 12.38 14.11
C ARG A 30 -4.29 11.48 14.21
N LEU A 31 -4.00 10.70 13.17
CA LEU A 31 -2.92 9.72 13.18
C LEU A 31 -1.53 10.35 13.23
N GLN A 32 -1.35 11.54 12.65
CA GLN A 32 -0.05 12.23 12.54
C GLN A 32 1.05 11.32 11.97
N ALA A 33 0.75 10.63 10.86
CA ALA A 33 1.73 9.79 10.18
C ALA A 33 2.90 10.59 9.60
N ASP A 34 4.09 9.98 9.52
CA ASP A 34 5.27 10.58 8.89
C ASP A 34 5.17 10.62 7.36
N CYS A 35 4.38 9.70 6.77
CA CYS A 35 4.01 9.76 5.36
C CYS A 35 2.70 9.01 5.07
N ILE A 36 2.11 9.29 3.93
CA ILE A 36 0.91 8.64 3.41
C ILE A 36 1.27 7.89 2.13
N VAL A 37 0.87 6.62 2.05
CA VAL A 37 1.01 5.79 0.85
C VAL A 37 -0.38 5.54 0.27
N ALA A 38 -0.62 5.97 -0.97
CA ALA A 38 -1.84 5.69 -1.72
C ALA A 38 -1.50 4.78 -2.92
N SER A 39 -1.76 3.49 -2.76
CA SER A 39 -1.25 2.45 -3.65
C SER A 39 -2.15 2.16 -4.87
N GLY A 40 -2.73 3.21 -5.47
CA GLY A 40 -3.40 3.15 -6.77
C GLY A 40 -4.91 3.04 -6.73
N ASP A 41 -5.50 3.00 -7.92
CA ASP A 41 -6.94 3.04 -8.18
C ASP A 41 -7.61 4.27 -7.53
N PHE A 42 -7.07 5.46 -7.87
CA PHE A 42 -7.64 6.75 -7.46
C PHE A 42 -9.02 6.95 -8.08
N THR A 43 -9.22 6.45 -9.29
CA THR A 43 -10.42 6.66 -10.09
C THR A 43 -11.15 5.36 -10.38
N GLN A 44 -12.43 5.46 -10.72
CA GLN A 44 -13.20 4.31 -11.18
C GLN A 44 -13.05 4.07 -12.69
N ARG A 45 -12.86 5.13 -13.49
CA ARG A 45 -12.90 5.06 -14.95
C ARG A 45 -11.81 5.89 -15.65
N ALA A 46 -10.83 6.37 -14.94
CA ALA A 46 -9.74 7.20 -15.44
C ALA A 46 -10.22 8.47 -16.18
N THR A 47 -11.37 9.07 -15.79
CA THR A 47 -11.81 10.33 -16.40
C THR A 47 -11.10 11.52 -15.75
N GLU A 48 -11.03 12.63 -16.48
CA GLU A 48 -10.38 13.83 -15.98
C GLU A 48 -11.05 14.36 -14.70
N GLU A 49 -12.38 14.34 -14.68
CA GLU A 49 -13.18 14.78 -13.53
C GLU A 49 -12.88 13.95 -12.29
N GLN A 50 -12.81 12.61 -12.43
CA GLN A 50 -12.50 11.72 -11.32
C GLN A 50 -11.08 11.92 -10.77
N PHE A 51 -10.11 12.19 -11.64
CA PHE A 51 -8.76 12.54 -11.21
C PHE A 51 -8.72 13.91 -10.52
N ALA A 52 -9.48 14.89 -10.99
CA ALA A 52 -9.58 16.19 -10.34
C ALA A 52 -10.22 16.08 -8.94
N GLU A 53 -11.27 15.28 -8.79
CA GLU A 53 -11.90 14.98 -7.48
C GLU A 53 -10.91 14.26 -6.55
N ALA A 54 -10.21 13.23 -7.05
CA ALA A 54 -9.19 12.51 -6.29
C ALA A 54 -8.08 13.47 -5.82
N ARG A 55 -7.59 14.34 -6.70
CA ARG A 55 -6.58 15.35 -6.35
C ARG A 55 -7.07 16.33 -5.31
N ALA A 56 -8.30 16.82 -5.47
CA ALA A 56 -8.91 17.72 -4.50
C ALA A 56 -8.96 17.08 -3.11
N PHE A 57 -9.36 15.82 -3.02
CA PHE A 57 -9.34 15.06 -1.77
C PHE A 57 -7.93 14.88 -1.21
N LEU A 58 -6.97 14.42 -2.02
CA LEU A 58 -5.58 14.21 -1.57
C LEU A 58 -4.97 15.50 -1.01
N ASN A 59 -5.33 16.66 -1.56
CA ASN A 59 -4.87 17.96 -1.06
C ASN A 59 -5.44 18.33 0.32
N THR A 60 -6.49 17.66 0.78
CA THR A 60 -7.05 17.87 2.13
C THR A 60 -6.36 17.02 3.20
N LEU A 61 -5.56 16.02 2.82
CA LEU A 61 -4.82 15.18 3.74
C LEU A 61 -3.67 15.95 4.42
N PRO A 62 -3.11 15.45 5.53
CA PRO A 62 -1.97 16.07 6.19
C PRO A 62 -0.82 16.38 5.25
N SER A 63 -0.14 17.51 5.47
CA SER A 63 1.00 17.97 4.66
C SER A 63 2.28 17.19 5.01
N VAL A 64 2.30 15.91 4.67
CA VAL A 64 3.44 14.99 4.80
C VAL A 64 3.77 14.40 3.42
N PRO A 65 4.94 13.76 3.23
CA PRO A 65 5.22 13.06 1.99
C PRO A 65 4.07 12.12 1.59
N LEU A 66 3.57 12.29 0.35
CA LEU A 66 2.51 11.46 -0.23
C LEU A 66 3.10 10.62 -1.35
N ILE A 67 3.17 9.32 -1.11
CA ILE A 67 3.68 8.33 -2.07
C ILE A 67 2.50 7.76 -2.85
N VAL A 68 2.56 7.84 -4.18
CA VAL A 68 1.47 7.42 -5.07
C VAL A 68 2.00 6.50 -6.18
N THR A 69 1.16 5.59 -6.64
CA THR A 69 1.38 4.79 -7.85
C THR A 69 0.05 4.59 -8.56
N PRO A 70 -0.03 4.53 -9.90
CA PRO A 70 -1.30 4.28 -10.57
C PRO A 70 -1.76 2.83 -10.40
N GLY A 71 -3.08 2.64 -10.37
CA GLY A 71 -3.73 1.33 -10.45
C GLY A 71 -4.37 1.07 -11.82
N ASN A 72 -4.95 -0.12 -11.99
CA ASN A 72 -5.53 -0.51 -13.28
C ASN A 72 -6.80 0.30 -13.64
N HIS A 73 -7.52 0.84 -12.68
CA HIS A 73 -8.64 1.73 -12.90
C HIS A 73 -8.23 3.17 -13.22
N ASP A 74 -6.98 3.52 -13.02
CA ASP A 74 -6.39 4.81 -13.42
C ASP A 74 -5.95 4.82 -14.89
N VAL A 75 -6.12 3.68 -15.58
CA VAL A 75 -5.91 3.52 -17.03
C VAL A 75 -7.27 3.43 -17.72
N PRO A 76 -7.51 4.15 -18.85
CA PRO A 76 -8.78 4.15 -19.53
C PRO A 76 -9.09 2.80 -20.19
N LEU A 77 -9.89 1.96 -19.50
CA LEU A 77 -10.18 0.60 -19.94
C LEU A 77 -11.00 0.56 -21.24
N MET A 78 -12.07 1.37 -21.33
CA MET A 78 -13.00 1.35 -22.46
C MET A 78 -12.65 2.36 -23.57
N ARG A 79 -11.87 3.37 -23.27
CA ARG A 79 -11.43 4.37 -24.24
C ARG A 79 -10.13 3.93 -24.91
N ILE A 80 -10.25 3.02 -25.88
CA ILE A 80 -9.13 2.30 -26.50
C ILE A 80 -8.09 3.26 -27.10
N ALA A 81 -8.52 4.32 -27.79
CA ALA A 81 -7.62 5.29 -28.40
C ALA A 81 -6.73 5.97 -27.33
N GLU A 82 -7.33 6.46 -26.24
CA GLU A 82 -6.58 7.07 -25.13
C GLU A 82 -5.65 6.05 -24.48
N ARG A 83 -6.13 4.80 -24.25
CA ARG A 83 -5.33 3.74 -23.64
C ARG A 83 -4.08 3.39 -24.45
N VAL A 84 -4.16 3.49 -25.78
CA VAL A 84 -3.03 3.19 -26.67
C VAL A 84 -2.10 4.38 -26.81
N LEU A 85 -2.64 5.60 -26.95
CA LEU A 85 -1.86 6.79 -27.27
C LEU A 85 -1.24 7.46 -26.04
N ASP A 86 -2.00 7.61 -24.95
CA ASP A 86 -1.52 8.21 -23.70
C ASP A 86 -2.35 7.72 -22.51
N PRO A 87 -2.08 6.50 -22.03
CA PRO A 87 -2.88 5.86 -20.97
C PRO A 87 -2.82 6.58 -19.62
N TYR A 88 -1.80 7.39 -19.38
CA TYR A 88 -1.59 8.06 -18.10
C TYR A 88 -1.80 9.57 -18.15
N ARG A 89 -2.42 10.10 -19.22
CA ARG A 89 -2.58 11.53 -19.45
C ARG A 89 -3.14 12.26 -18.22
N TYR A 90 -4.25 11.80 -17.70
CA TYR A 90 -4.92 12.47 -16.58
C TYR A 90 -4.27 12.16 -15.24
N TYR A 91 -3.69 10.98 -15.06
CA TYR A 91 -2.85 10.68 -13.89
C TYR A 91 -1.68 11.66 -13.81
N ARG A 92 -0.93 11.82 -14.90
CA ARG A 92 0.20 12.75 -14.96
C ARG A 92 -0.20 14.22 -14.76
N LYS A 93 -1.38 14.58 -15.24
CA LYS A 93 -1.89 15.95 -15.11
C LYS A 93 -2.31 16.27 -13.67
N HIS A 94 -2.96 15.34 -12.98
CA HIS A 94 -3.63 15.62 -11.71
C HIS A 94 -2.92 15.00 -10.50
N ILE A 95 -2.30 13.83 -10.63
CA ILE A 95 -1.70 13.13 -9.49
C ILE A 95 -0.20 13.36 -9.44
N LEU A 96 0.55 12.80 -10.38
CA LEU A 96 2.02 12.93 -10.43
C LEU A 96 2.52 12.71 -11.86
N PRO A 97 3.43 13.56 -12.38
CA PRO A 97 4.00 13.40 -13.72
C PRO A 97 4.78 12.10 -13.91
N GLU A 98 5.55 11.70 -12.91
CA GLU A 98 6.35 10.48 -12.88
C GLU A 98 5.48 9.28 -12.46
N LEU A 99 5.71 8.12 -13.10
CA LEU A 99 4.99 6.89 -12.79
C LEU A 99 5.75 5.98 -11.82
N ASP A 100 7.08 6.05 -11.86
CA ASP A 100 7.99 5.36 -10.96
C ASP A 100 8.81 6.41 -10.20
N THR A 101 8.84 6.34 -8.87
CA THR A 101 9.43 7.39 -8.03
C THR A 101 10.23 6.81 -6.88
N VAL A 102 11.18 7.62 -6.39
CA VAL A 102 11.94 7.37 -5.16
C VAL A 102 11.66 8.51 -4.18
N THR A 103 11.28 8.17 -2.98
CA THR A 103 11.04 9.14 -1.90
C THR A 103 11.82 8.73 -0.67
N ASP A 104 12.62 9.65 -0.14
CA ASP A 104 13.32 9.48 1.13
C ASP A 104 12.53 10.15 2.25
N ILE A 105 12.33 9.42 3.34
CA ILE A 105 11.89 9.95 4.63
C ILE A 105 12.90 9.54 5.70
N PRO A 106 12.95 10.16 6.86
CA PRO A 106 13.88 9.76 7.92
C PRO A 106 13.75 8.28 8.26
N GLY A 107 14.81 7.51 8.00
CA GLY A 107 14.88 6.07 8.27
C GLY A 107 14.26 5.13 7.23
N ALA A 108 13.69 5.64 6.12
CA ALA A 108 13.19 4.79 5.05
C ALA A 108 13.38 5.40 3.66
N ARG A 109 13.67 4.55 2.67
CA ARG A 109 13.59 4.84 1.24
C ARG A 109 12.44 4.05 0.63
N ILE A 110 11.55 4.76 -0.06
CA ILE A 110 10.32 4.22 -0.65
C ILE A 110 10.42 4.33 -2.16
N VAL A 111 10.33 3.20 -2.85
CA VAL A 111 10.33 3.10 -4.31
C VAL A 111 8.91 2.73 -4.76
N ALA A 112 8.20 3.67 -5.35
CA ALA A 112 6.90 3.43 -5.94
C ALA A 112 7.07 3.04 -7.41
N ILE A 113 6.43 1.94 -7.82
CA ILE A 113 6.57 1.34 -9.15
C ILE A 113 5.19 1.22 -9.78
N ASN A 114 5.06 1.75 -10.99
CA ASN A 114 3.86 1.55 -11.80
C ASN A 114 3.77 0.11 -12.28
N SER A 115 2.90 -0.66 -11.67
CA SER A 115 2.65 -2.06 -12.04
C SER A 115 1.55 -2.22 -13.09
N THR A 116 0.95 -1.14 -13.61
CA THR A 116 -0.09 -1.25 -14.64
C THR A 116 0.48 -1.65 -16.00
N ALA A 117 -0.29 -2.38 -16.79
CA ALA A 117 0.10 -2.84 -18.12
C ALA A 117 -1.02 -2.57 -19.14
N PRO A 118 -1.18 -1.33 -19.64
CA PRO A 118 -2.32 -0.87 -20.42
C PRO A 118 -2.63 -1.69 -21.67
N LEU A 119 -1.58 -2.27 -22.30
CA LEU A 119 -1.72 -2.95 -23.59
C LEU A 119 -1.78 -4.48 -23.50
N LYS A 120 -1.33 -5.09 -22.41
CA LYS A 120 -1.17 -6.56 -22.34
C LYS A 120 -1.92 -7.23 -21.20
N ALA A 121 -2.01 -6.60 -20.06
CA ALA A 121 -2.58 -7.19 -18.86
C ALA A 121 -3.25 -6.10 -18.02
N THR A 122 -4.31 -5.51 -18.58
CA THR A 122 -4.99 -4.35 -17.99
C THR A 122 -5.47 -4.57 -16.56
N VAL A 123 -5.75 -5.82 -16.18
CA VAL A 123 -6.24 -6.17 -14.83
C VAL A 123 -5.13 -6.74 -13.95
N ASN A 124 -4.21 -7.51 -14.51
CA ASN A 124 -3.27 -8.30 -13.71
C ASN A 124 -1.94 -7.62 -13.43
N GLY A 125 -1.66 -6.51 -14.10
CA GLY A 125 -0.42 -5.77 -13.91
C GLY A 125 0.85 -6.50 -14.37
N ARG A 126 1.99 -5.85 -14.22
CA ARG A 126 3.32 -6.42 -14.51
C ARG A 126 4.42 -5.51 -13.95
N ILE A 127 5.52 -6.10 -13.48
CA ILE A 127 6.79 -5.39 -13.23
C ILE A 127 7.77 -5.72 -14.36
N HIS A 128 8.30 -4.69 -15.00
CA HIS A 128 9.30 -4.81 -16.07
C HIS A 128 10.71 -4.94 -15.50
N GLN A 129 11.64 -5.48 -16.31
CA GLN A 129 13.04 -5.60 -15.88
C GLN A 129 13.66 -4.26 -15.55
N TRP A 130 13.42 -3.24 -16.36
CA TRP A 130 13.96 -1.90 -16.14
C TRP A 130 13.45 -1.27 -14.82
N GLN A 131 12.24 -1.65 -14.35
CA GLN A 131 11.72 -1.20 -13.05
C GLN A 131 12.41 -1.93 -11.88
N ILE A 132 12.75 -3.20 -12.07
CA ILE A 132 13.60 -3.94 -11.12
C ILE A 132 14.99 -3.30 -11.05
N ASP A 133 15.55 -2.89 -12.19
CA ASP A 133 16.86 -2.24 -12.25
C ASP A 133 16.80 -0.84 -11.65
N PHE A 134 15.73 -0.07 -11.89
CA PHE A 134 15.44 1.20 -11.22
C PHE A 134 15.38 1.06 -9.69
N ALA A 135 14.66 0.07 -9.17
CA ALA A 135 14.62 -0.20 -7.74
C ALA A 135 15.99 -0.59 -7.18
N ARG A 136 16.76 -1.38 -7.94
CA ARG A 136 18.12 -1.79 -7.54
C ARG A 136 19.05 -0.59 -7.42
N GLU A 137 19.02 0.31 -8.41
CA GLU A 137 19.79 1.55 -8.38
C GLU A 137 19.36 2.44 -7.21
N ALA A 138 18.06 2.59 -7.01
CA ALA A 138 17.52 3.37 -5.90
C ALA A 138 17.96 2.85 -4.52
N PHE A 139 18.04 1.54 -4.33
CA PHE A 139 18.45 0.94 -3.05
C PHE A 139 19.97 0.75 -2.91
N GLN A 140 20.75 1.08 -3.93
CA GLN A 140 22.21 0.95 -3.88
C GLN A 140 22.82 1.99 -2.92
N GLY A 141 23.72 1.54 -2.07
CA GLY A 141 24.52 2.41 -1.19
C GLY A 141 23.77 3.06 -0.02
N ILE A 142 22.49 2.72 0.20
CA ILE A 142 21.79 3.18 1.41
C ILE A 142 22.22 2.35 2.64
N ALA A 143 22.19 2.99 3.80
CA ALA A 143 22.55 2.35 5.06
C ALA A 143 21.65 1.12 5.36
N ASP A 144 22.22 0.13 6.03
CA ASP A 144 21.52 -1.12 6.33
C ASP A 144 20.33 -0.92 7.29
N GLU A 145 20.39 0.11 8.12
CA GLU A 145 19.33 0.50 9.06
C GLU A 145 18.14 1.18 8.37
N THR A 146 18.34 1.68 7.13
CA THR A 146 17.27 2.32 6.37
C THR A 146 16.30 1.26 5.85
N TYR A 147 15.01 1.45 6.10
CA TYR A 147 13.96 0.60 5.53
C TYR A 147 13.91 0.73 4.00
N ARG A 148 13.85 -0.41 3.32
CA ARG A 148 13.65 -0.51 1.87
C ARG A 148 12.21 -0.92 1.61
N ILE A 149 11.41 0.02 1.11
CA ILE A 149 9.98 -0.17 0.89
C ILE A 149 9.66 -0.05 -0.59
N VAL A 150 8.93 -1.03 -1.12
CA VAL A 150 8.40 -0.99 -2.48
C VAL A 150 6.89 -0.76 -2.41
N VAL A 151 6.38 0.13 -3.26
CA VAL A 151 4.94 0.37 -3.42
C VAL A 151 4.55 0.04 -4.85
N ALA A 152 3.58 -0.85 -5.04
CA ALA A 152 3.02 -1.17 -6.34
C ALA A 152 1.56 -1.61 -6.18
N HIS A 153 0.68 -1.22 -7.10
CA HIS A 153 -0.75 -1.47 -6.96
C HIS A 153 -1.10 -2.97 -6.96
N HIS A 154 -0.59 -3.73 -7.94
CA HIS A 154 -0.97 -5.13 -8.12
C HIS A 154 -0.29 -6.07 -7.12
N ASN A 155 -0.98 -7.16 -6.80
CA ASN A 155 -0.56 -8.12 -5.77
C ASN A 155 0.58 -9.04 -6.21
N PHE A 156 1.60 -9.14 -5.37
CA PHE A 156 2.75 -10.05 -5.56
C PHE A 156 2.48 -11.47 -5.08
N ALA A 157 1.51 -11.65 -4.19
CA ALA A 157 1.12 -12.95 -3.65
C ALA A 157 -0.39 -13.10 -3.72
N PRO A 158 -0.93 -14.29 -4.05
CA PRO A 158 -2.35 -14.55 -3.90
C PRO A 158 -2.69 -14.62 -2.41
N PRO A 159 -3.84 -14.07 -1.97
CA PRO A 159 -4.27 -14.25 -0.60
C PRO A 159 -4.61 -15.72 -0.35
N PRO A 160 -4.18 -16.32 0.78
CA PRO A 160 -4.26 -17.76 1.01
C PRO A 160 -5.68 -18.31 1.10
N ASP A 161 -6.66 -17.47 1.36
CA ASP A 161 -8.07 -17.82 1.56
C ASP A 161 -8.96 -17.46 0.37
N TRP A 162 -8.39 -17.12 -0.79
CA TRP A 162 -9.17 -16.78 -1.97
C TRP A 162 -8.79 -17.61 -3.20
N GLU A 163 -9.66 -18.51 -3.58
CA GLU A 163 -9.61 -19.20 -4.85
C GLU A 163 -9.90 -18.23 -5.99
N GLY A 164 -8.99 -18.06 -6.94
CA GLY A 164 -9.16 -17.27 -8.16
C GLY A 164 -8.54 -15.87 -8.17
N ALA A 165 -7.78 -15.47 -7.15
CA ALA A 165 -6.93 -14.29 -7.21
C ALA A 165 -5.47 -14.70 -7.42
N ASP A 166 -5.07 -14.80 -8.67
CA ASP A 166 -3.68 -15.07 -9.01
C ASP A 166 -2.79 -13.86 -8.65
N ALA A 167 -1.56 -14.14 -8.29
CA ALA A 167 -0.54 -13.10 -8.21
C ALA A 167 -0.30 -12.47 -9.59
N MET A 168 0.20 -11.25 -9.59
CA MET A 168 0.64 -10.58 -10.81
C MET A 168 1.58 -11.47 -11.63
N PRO A 169 1.44 -11.54 -12.96
CA PRO A 169 2.36 -12.28 -13.81
C PRO A 169 3.83 -11.94 -13.53
N GLN A 170 4.66 -12.98 -13.36
CA GLN A 170 6.07 -12.85 -13.01
C GLN A 170 6.37 -12.23 -11.62
N ALA A 171 5.39 -12.19 -10.70
CA ALA A 171 5.58 -11.70 -9.33
C ALA A 171 6.77 -12.37 -8.63
N ARG A 172 6.94 -13.69 -8.80
CA ARG A 172 8.07 -14.43 -8.22
C ARG A 172 9.43 -13.85 -8.61
N ARG A 173 9.63 -13.52 -9.90
CA ARG A 173 10.87 -12.91 -10.37
C ARG A 173 11.14 -11.55 -9.71
N ALA A 174 10.11 -10.75 -9.55
CA ALA A 174 10.23 -9.47 -8.86
C ALA A 174 10.53 -9.66 -7.38
N LEU A 175 9.87 -10.61 -6.71
CA LEU A 175 10.13 -10.95 -5.30
C LEU A 175 11.56 -11.46 -5.09
N ASP A 176 12.06 -12.36 -5.94
CA ASP A 176 13.45 -12.84 -5.87
C ASP A 176 14.46 -11.68 -5.99
N ALA A 177 14.20 -10.74 -6.92
CA ALA A 177 15.03 -9.56 -7.09
C ALA A 177 14.95 -8.60 -5.88
N PHE A 178 13.77 -8.37 -5.34
CA PHE A 178 13.56 -7.52 -4.16
C PHE A 178 14.15 -8.13 -2.88
N THR A 179 14.07 -9.45 -2.73
CA THR A 179 14.75 -10.18 -1.64
C THR A 179 16.26 -9.98 -1.73
N ALA A 180 16.85 -10.11 -2.93
CA ALA A 180 18.28 -9.85 -3.14
C ALA A 180 18.69 -8.39 -2.87
N MET A 181 17.77 -7.44 -3.02
CA MET A 181 17.96 -6.02 -2.65
C MET A 181 17.69 -5.76 -1.16
N ARG A 182 17.30 -6.80 -0.39
CA ARG A 182 16.94 -6.69 1.03
C ARG A 182 15.75 -5.73 1.25
N VAL A 183 14.74 -5.79 0.39
CA VAL A 183 13.47 -5.07 0.60
C VAL A 183 12.81 -5.62 1.85
N ASP A 184 12.43 -4.72 2.77
CA ASP A 184 11.79 -5.08 4.03
C ASP A 184 10.27 -5.24 3.87
N LEU A 185 9.65 -4.41 2.99
CA LEU A 185 8.20 -4.26 2.93
C LEU A 185 7.73 -3.96 1.50
N ILE A 186 6.63 -4.60 1.10
CA ILE A 186 5.88 -4.28 -0.12
C ILE A 186 4.47 -3.84 0.27
N LEU A 187 4.04 -2.67 -0.23
CA LEU A 187 2.70 -2.11 -0.05
C LEU A 187 1.92 -2.13 -1.36
N GLY A 188 0.67 -2.59 -1.33
CA GLY A 188 -0.18 -2.67 -2.52
C GLY A 188 -1.67 -2.60 -2.22
N GLY A 189 -2.50 -2.75 -3.27
CA GLY A 189 -3.96 -2.75 -3.22
C GLY A 189 -4.58 -3.81 -4.13
N HIS A 190 -5.48 -3.37 -5.05
CA HIS A 190 -6.02 -4.17 -6.13
C HIS A 190 -7.04 -5.25 -5.74
N LEU A 191 -6.80 -5.99 -4.70
CA LEU A 191 -7.68 -7.10 -4.30
C LEU A 191 -9.00 -6.63 -3.68
N HIS A 192 -9.12 -5.34 -3.36
CA HIS A 192 -10.25 -4.75 -2.62
C HIS A 192 -10.53 -5.44 -1.28
N ARG A 193 -9.50 -6.01 -0.70
CA ARG A 193 -9.47 -6.63 0.62
C ARG A 193 -8.05 -6.62 1.16
N ALA A 194 -7.91 -6.48 2.47
CA ALA A 194 -6.61 -6.52 3.09
C ALA A 194 -6.00 -7.94 3.06
N TYR A 195 -4.70 -7.98 2.84
CA TYR A 195 -3.86 -9.14 3.06
C TYR A 195 -2.54 -8.68 3.69
N ILE A 196 -2.17 -9.31 4.79
CA ILE A 196 -0.92 -9.02 5.51
C ILE A 196 -0.24 -10.35 5.79
N GLY A 197 0.96 -10.55 5.26
CA GLY A 197 1.71 -11.79 5.37
C GLY A 197 3.17 -11.63 4.96
N ASN A 198 3.86 -12.74 4.81
CA ASN A 198 5.25 -12.79 4.37
C ASN A 198 5.34 -13.46 2.99
N SER A 199 6.29 -13.02 2.16
CA SER A 199 6.52 -13.63 0.85
C SER A 199 6.86 -15.13 0.95
N LEU A 200 7.45 -15.57 2.05
CA LEU A 200 7.76 -16.97 2.31
C LEU A 200 6.53 -17.86 2.54
N ASP A 201 5.39 -17.26 2.91
CA ASP A 201 4.13 -17.99 3.07
C ASP A 201 3.61 -18.52 1.72
N VAL A 202 4.05 -17.90 0.62
CA VAL A 202 3.59 -18.19 -0.74
C VAL A 202 4.69 -18.78 -1.62
N TYR A 203 5.91 -18.25 -1.53
CA TYR A 203 7.04 -18.65 -2.35
C TYR A 203 8.25 -18.99 -1.48
N ALA A 204 8.63 -20.25 -1.49
CA ALA A 204 9.92 -20.67 -0.94
C ALA A 204 11.04 -20.19 -1.87
N GLY A 205 11.49 -18.95 -1.68
CA GLY A 205 12.62 -18.37 -2.42
C GLY A 205 13.96 -19.04 -2.12
N ALA A 206 15.04 -18.55 -2.73
CA ALA A 206 16.41 -19.02 -2.46
C ALA A 206 16.83 -18.71 -1.01
N ASP A 207 16.46 -17.55 -0.50
CA ASP A 207 16.63 -17.17 0.90
C ASP A 207 15.34 -17.53 1.67
N ARG A 208 15.44 -18.52 2.54
CA ARG A 208 14.32 -18.99 3.36
C ARG A 208 14.29 -18.36 4.76
N GLU A 209 15.26 -17.52 5.06
CA GLU A 209 15.38 -16.86 6.37
C GLU A 209 14.85 -15.41 6.32
N HIS A 210 14.88 -14.79 5.14
CA HIS A 210 14.53 -13.39 4.95
C HIS A 210 13.41 -13.25 3.91
N GLY A 211 12.18 -13.30 4.37
CA GLY A 211 11.02 -12.96 3.55
C GLY A 211 10.74 -11.45 3.57
N ILE A 212 10.01 -11.00 2.57
CA ILE A 212 9.51 -9.63 2.48
C ILE A 212 8.13 -9.59 3.11
N VAL A 213 7.87 -8.64 4.01
CA VAL A 213 6.53 -8.39 4.51
C VAL A 213 5.69 -7.79 3.39
N ILE A 214 4.53 -8.37 3.11
CA ILE A 214 3.59 -7.89 2.10
C ILE A 214 2.33 -7.41 2.81
N ALA A 215 1.98 -6.14 2.63
CA ALA A 215 0.75 -5.56 3.14
C ALA A 215 -0.06 -4.97 1.99
N GLN A 216 -1.21 -5.57 1.74
CA GLN A 216 -2.20 -5.03 0.81
C GLN A 216 -3.30 -4.36 1.60
N SER A 217 -3.67 -3.14 1.18
CA SER A 217 -4.83 -2.45 1.70
C SER A 217 -6.10 -2.93 0.98
N GLY A 218 -7.20 -2.97 1.67
CA GLY A 218 -8.50 -3.08 1.04
C GLY A 218 -8.92 -1.79 0.35
N THR A 219 -10.15 -1.74 -0.15
CA THR A 219 -10.69 -0.49 -0.69
C THR A 219 -10.98 0.49 0.44
N THR A 220 -10.38 1.68 0.36
CA THR A 220 -10.45 2.60 1.49
C THR A 220 -11.73 3.45 1.47
N THR A 221 -12.17 3.93 0.29
CA THR A 221 -13.32 4.86 0.20
C THR A 221 -14.36 4.46 -0.83
N SER A 222 -14.40 3.20 -1.27
CA SER A 222 -15.38 2.76 -2.25
C SER A 222 -16.16 1.51 -1.80
N ARG A 223 -17.35 1.29 -2.38
CA ARG A 223 -18.19 0.13 -2.10
C ARG A 223 -17.75 -1.14 -2.86
N ARG A 224 -16.45 -1.27 -3.17
CA ARG A 224 -15.90 -2.37 -3.96
C ARG A 224 -15.26 -3.48 -3.14
N GLY A 225 -15.34 -3.41 -1.83
CA GLY A 225 -14.81 -4.45 -0.94
C GLY A 225 -15.21 -5.86 -1.36
N ARG A 226 -14.30 -6.84 -1.19
CA ARG A 226 -14.48 -8.23 -1.61
C ARG A 226 -14.26 -9.21 -0.47
N ALA A 227 -14.73 -10.45 -0.66
CA ALA A 227 -14.61 -11.54 0.31
C ALA A 227 -15.11 -11.11 1.70
N ARG A 228 -14.31 -11.27 2.74
CA ARG A 228 -14.65 -10.86 4.13
C ARG A 228 -14.85 -9.35 4.31
N GLU A 229 -14.33 -8.54 3.38
CA GLU A 229 -14.48 -7.08 3.38
C GLU A 229 -15.57 -6.62 2.39
N ARG A 230 -16.46 -7.51 1.99
CA ARG A 230 -17.57 -7.14 1.11
C ARG A 230 -18.38 -6.00 1.73
N GLU A 231 -18.54 -4.91 0.94
CA GLU A 231 -19.22 -3.67 1.38
C GLU A 231 -18.57 -2.98 2.59
N LYS A 232 -17.31 -3.32 2.89
CA LYS A 232 -16.52 -2.67 3.94
C LYS A 232 -15.39 -1.84 3.34
N ASN A 233 -14.93 -0.89 4.15
CA ASN A 233 -13.80 -0.03 3.83
C ASN A 233 -12.70 -0.25 4.84
N SER A 234 -11.46 -0.24 4.39
CA SER A 234 -10.33 -0.53 5.26
C SER A 234 -9.06 0.22 4.85
N LEU A 235 -8.15 0.31 5.80
CA LEU A 235 -6.82 0.90 5.62
C LEU A 235 -5.83 0.21 6.56
N ASN A 236 -4.54 0.44 6.34
CA ASN A 236 -3.50 -0.04 7.24
C ASN A 236 -2.71 1.13 7.84
N VAL A 237 -2.37 1.01 9.11
CA VAL A 237 -1.38 1.85 9.78
C VAL A 237 -0.15 0.99 10.07
N LEU A 238 1.02 1.47 9.63
CA LEU A 238 2.26 0.77 9.85
C LEU A 238 3.14 1.58 10.81
N LYS A 239 3.75 0.88 11.76
CA LYS A 239 4.77 1.45 12.65
C LYS A 239 6.03 0.62 12.52
N LEU A 240 7.12 1.26 12.13
CA LEU A 240 8.41 0.63 11.85
C LEU A 240 9.44 1.14 12.87
N ASP A 241 10.06 0.23 13.60
CA ASP A 241 11.20 0.52 14.47
C ASP A 241 12.44 -0.27 14.01
N ASP A 242 13.52 -0.25 14.77
CA ASP A 242 14.79 -0.90 14.39
C ASP A 242 14.66 -2.43 14.26
N LYS A 243 13.71 -3.04 14.96
CA LYS A 243 13.55 -4.49 15.05
C LYS A 243 12.25 -4.99 14.41
N HIS A 244 11.19 -4.16 14.37
CA HIS A 244 9.84 -4.63 14.06
C HIS A 244 9.15 -3.83 12.98
N ILE A 245 8.31 -4.56 12.23
CA ILE A 245 7.29 -4.02 11.35
C ILE A 245 5.95 -4.36 11.98
N ARG A 246 5.24 -3.38 12.51
CA ARG A 246 3.90 -3.54 13.06
C ARG A 246 2.88 -2.99 12.08
N ILE A 247 1.87 -3.79 11.75
CA ILE A 247 0.79 -3.40 10.86
C ILE A 247 -0.52 -3.57 11.60
N THR A 248 -1.25 -2.48 11.78
CA THR A 248 -2.61 -2.50 12.32
C THR A 248 -3.58 -2.30 11.17
N HIS A 249 -4.47 -3.25 10.98
CA HIS A 249 -5.54 -3.18 10.01
C HIS A 249 -6.76 -2.54 10.65
N TYR A 250 -7.30 -1.50 10.01
CA TYR A 250 -8.48 -0.76 10.43
C TYR A 250 -9.62 -0.98 9.44
N MET A 251 -10.82 -1.15 9.95
CA MET A 251 -12.05 -1.16 9.15
C MET A 251 -12.96 0.00 9.57
N TYR A 252 -13.70 0.54 8.60
CA TYR A 252 -14.73 1.52 8.84
C TYR A 252 -15.98 0.84 9.39
N PHE A 253 -16.55 1.43 10.46
CA PHE A 253 -17.79 1.00 11.08
C PHE A 253 -18.82 2.12 10.98
N ASP A 254 -19.97 1.82 10.36
CA ASP A 254 -21.02 2.80 10.09
C ASP A 254 -21.62 3.38 11.37
N ASP A 255 -21.78 2.56 12.41
CA ASP A 255 -22.30 2.96 13.72
C ASP A 255 -21.34 3.86 14.50
N ALA A 256 -20.05 3.69 14.30
CA ALA A 256 -19.02 4.55 14.88
C ALA A 256 -18.73 5.79 14.03
N GLY A 257 -19.01 5.72 12.73
CA GLY A 257 -18.64 6.76 11.75
C GLY A 257 -17.12 6.91 11.58
N ASP A 258 -16.33 5.90 11.95
CA ASP A 258 -14.86 5.97 12.02
C ASP A 258 -14.18 4.64 11.69
N PHE A 259 -12.88 4.72 11.44
CA PHE A 259 -12.00 3.55 11.28
C PHE A 259 -11.54 3.05 12.64
N LEU A 260 -11.83 1.78 12.95
CA LEU A 260 -11.44 1.12 14.18
C LEU A 260 -10.49 -0.06 13.91
N PRO A 261 -9.53 -0.35 14.80
CA PRO A 261 -8.57 -1.43 14.61
C PRO A 261 -9.27 -2.80 14.72
N THR A 262 -9.02 -3.68 13.75
CA THR A 262 -9.61 -5.01 13.69
C THR A 262 -8.61 -6.15 13.83
N SER A 263 -7.36 -5.93 13.40
CA SER A 263 -6.28 -6.88 13.62
C SER A 263 -4.92 -6.19 13.70
N ARG A 264 -3.97 -6.84 14.35
CA ARG A 264 -2.58 -6.40 14.45
C ARG A 264 -1.66 -7.54 14.07
N HIS A 265 -0.61 -7.19 13.30
CA HIS A 265 0.42 -8.10 12.85
C HIS A 265 1.77 -7.54 13.23
N LEU A 266 2.64 -8.40 13.77
CA LEU A 266 4.01 -8.07 14.13
C LEU A 266 4.95 -8.96 13.35
N PHE A 267 5.88 -8.37 12.64
CA PHE A 267 6.95 -9.06 11.95
C PHE A 267 8.29 -8.55 12.45
N TYR A 268 9.25 -9.46 12.58
CA TYR A 268 10.63 -9.04 12.82
C TYR A 268 11.23 -8.52 11.52
N ARG A 269 11.89 -7.39 11.61
CA ARG A 269 12.69 -6.91 10.51
C ARG A 269 13.79 -7.91 10.22
N ARG A 270 13.87 -8.42 8.99
CA ARG A 270 14.87 -9.38 8.53
C ARG A 270 14.84 -10.77 9.21
N GLY A 271 13.67 -11.21 9.64
CA GLY A 271 13.31 -12.60 9.67
C GLY A 271 13.43 -13.37 10.97
N ARG A 272 14.35 -13.12 11.88
CA ARG A 272 14.47 -13.94 13.10
C ARG A 272 14.17 -13.17 14.37
N PRO A 273 13.23 -13.67 15.22
CA PRO A 273 13.11 -13.15 16.55
C PRO A 273 14.39 -13.43 17.34
N PRO A 274 14.90 -12.51 18.17
CA PRO A 274 15.88 -12.82 19.19
C PRO A 274 15.35 -13.94 20.10
N LEU A 275 16.19 -14.88 20.49
CA LEU A 275 15.80 -16.07 21.26
C LEU A 275 15.20 -15.76 22.67
N ASP A 276 15.30 -14.50 23.13
CA ASP A 276 14.96 -14.10 24.50
C ASP A 276 13.78 -13.11 24.61
N ASP A 277 12.87 -13.05 23.60
CA ASP A 277 12.05 -11.84 23.37
C ASP A 277 10.54 -11.97 23.62
N GLU A 278 10.06 -12.98 24.38
CA GLU A 278 8.62 -13.11 24.70
C GLU A 278 8.05 -11.84 25.39
N GLY A 279 8.85 -11.16 26.19
CA GLY A 279 8.45 -9.93 26.88
C GLY A 279 8.42 -8.69 25.95
N GLU A 280 9.31 -8.59 24.97
CA GLU A 280 9.34 -7.51 23.98
C GLU A 280 8.21 -7.66 22.96
N VAL A 281 7.90 -8.89 22.52
CA VAL A 281 6.76 -9.17 21.63
C VAL A 281 5.44 -8.72 22.27
N THR A 282 5.22 -9.08 23.51
CA THR A 282 4.03 -8.68 24.26
C THR A 282 3.97 -7.14 24.39
N LYS A 283 5.08 -6.49 24.74
CA LYS A 283 5.16 -5.03 24.76
C LYS A 283 4.93 -4.39 23.39
N ALA A 284 5.54 -4.91 22.33
CA ALA A 284 5.41 -4.37 20.97
C ALA A 284 4.00 -4.53 20.42
N LEU A 285 3.29 -5.63 20.74
CA LEU A 285 1.89 -5.83 20.36
C LEU A 285 0.92 -4.90 21.11
N TRP A 286 1.25 -4.53 22.34
CA TRP A 286 0.37 -3.76 23.23
C TRP A 286 0.86 -2.33 23.49
N MET A 287 2.00 -1.91 22.92
CA MET A 287 2.40 -0.50 22.98
C MET A 287 1.38 0.38 22.30
N ASP A 288 0.85 1.24 23.07
CA ASP A 288 -0.45 1.84 23.14
C ASP A 288 -0.73 2.79 21.97
N ASP A 289 -1.55 2.36 21.01
CA ASP A 289 -2.25 3.27 20.10
C ASP A 289 -3.24 4.19 20.88
N ARG A 290 -3.56 3.86 22.15
CA ARG A 290 -4.49 4.62 23.00
C ARG A 290 -3.91 5.88 23.59
N LYS A 291 -2.58 6.01 23.70
CA LYS A 291 -1.97 7.24 24.21
C LYS A 291 -2.05 8.38 23.22
N GLU A 292 -1.80 8.08 21.93
CA GLU A 292 -1.83 9.07 20.86
C GLU A 292 -3.25 9.56 20.54
N VAL A 293 -4.28 8.71 20.74
CA VAL A 293 -5.69 9.08 20.52
C VAL A 293 -6.27 9.83 21.72
N ARG A 294 -5.76 9.63 22.94
CA ARG A 294 -6.25 10.34 24.15
C ARG A 294 -5.67 11.73 24.31
N ASP A 295 -4.43 11.95 23.91
CA ASP A 295 -3.78 13.27 24.02
C ASP A 295 -4.26 14.26 22.94
N ALA A 296 -4.94 13.77 21.89
CA ALA A 296 -5.59 14.60 20.87
C ALA A 296 -7.06 15.00 21.22
N ALA A 297 -7.59 14.54 22.36
CA ALA A 297 -8.96 14.77 22.81
C ALA A 297 -9.06 15.70 24.05
N VAL A 298 -7.98 16.46 24.36
CA VAL A 298 -7.97 17.52 25.39
C VAL A 298 -7.78 18.88 24.75
#